data_33a46a2931afddefed7e83193c88865c
#
_entry.id   33a46a2931afddefed7e83193c88865c
#
_cell.length_a   1.000
_cell.length_b   1.000
_cell.length_c   1.000
_cell.angle_alpha   90.00
_cell.angle_beta   90.00
_cell.angle_gamma   90.00
#
_symmetry.space_group_name_H-M   'P 1'
#
loop_
_entity.id
_entity.type
_entity.pdbx_description
1 polymer ?
#
loop_
_entity_poly.entity_id
_entity_poly.type
_entity_poly.pdbx_seq_one_letter_code
_entity_poly.pdbx_strand_id
1 'polypeptide(L)'
;MADSAVIFFGPRKAFDEMVERETAEDERSVTYLESIHVARIKSSDLITRDLVLKAPERVDSCVVHADDFGSVLSHVLPSFATILEQTFDVGKLYVQNPPKRVFGSLKASQPQGTLDVVHYEYPLIEKKRLNDIYDKLQSDVLGQDEGKESLIASLYRLAAMNEERPSVIMFYGPSGVGKTETARCLSEAVGGELTRVQFSMMQTQEAYEYLFGAEHSKASFARDLLARESNVVLIDEFDKVDPRLYNMFYQLFDEGRYVDTNYDVDMRNALFLLTSNFNSEASARRAMGPAMFSRIGASVHFCDLGVDEKVTIINEHIEFVLSKLDEEDRATIEQSDVQAWFIEHAAKYDNMRTMKNKIEMAIFKKLSAPIILSGRKSV
;
A
#
# COMPACT_ATOMS: atom_id res chain seq x y z
N MET A 1 -9.29 0.48 33.95
CA MET A 1 -8.09 -0.02 33.24
C MET A 1 -8.36 -1.44 32.84
N ALA A 2 -7.89 -1.83 31.64
CA ALA A 2 -7.85 -3.23 31.29
C ALA A 2 -6.90 -3.97 32.22
N ASP A 3 -7.18 -5.25 32.51
CA ASP A 3 -6.27 -6.07 33.33
C ASP A 3 -4.93 -6.25 32.62
N SER A 4 -4.94 -6.33 31.28
CA SER A 4 -3.77 -6.31 30.41
C SER A 4 -4.07 -5.65 29.07
N ALA A 5 -3.04 -5.14 28.41
CA ALA A 5 -3.16 -4.52 27.08
C ALA A 5 -2.04 -4.96 26.15
N VAL A 6 -2.36 -5.18 24.89
CA VAL A 6 -1.43 -5.47 23.80
C VAL A 6 -1.53 -4.37 22.75
N ILE A 7 -0.44 -3.71 22.48
CA ILE A 7 -0.33 -2.75 21.36
C ILE A 7 0.43 -3.46 20.23
N PHE A 8 -0.20 -3.54 19.07
CA PHE A 8 0.37 -4.20 17.90
C PHE A 8 0.66 -3.15 16.80
N PHE A 9 1.88 -3.16 16.31
CA PHE A 9 2.29 -2.38 15.14
C PHE A 9 2.51 -3.29 13.94
N GLY A 10 1.64 -3.18 12.92
CA GLY A 10 1.69 -4.01 11.73
C GLY A 10 0.38 -4.09 10.96
N PRO A 11 0.32 -4.95 9.92
CA PRO A 11 -0.85 -5.10 9.07
C PRO A 11 -2.05 -5.67 9.82
N ARG A 12 -3.25 -5.29 9.36
CA ARG A 12 -4.51 -5.69 9.97
C ARG A 12 -4.67 -7.22 10.03
N LYS A 13 -4.36 -7.91 8.95
CA LYS A 13 -4.46 -9.37 8.88
C LYS A 13 -3.68 -10.07 9.98
N ALA A 14 -2.43 -9.67 10.21
CA ALA A 14 -1.60 -10.27 11.25
C ALA A 14 -2.09 -9.92 12.67
N PHE A 15 -2.68 -8.71 12.84
CA PHE A 15 -3.33 -8.33 14.09
C PHE A 15 -4.56 -9.19 14.37
N ASP A 16 -5.45 -9.36 13.39
CA ASP A 16 -6.66 -10.16 13.53
C ASP A 16 -6.31 -11.63 13.83
N GLU A 17 -5.33 -12.21 13.13
CA GLU A 17 -4.81 -13.55 13.40
C GLU A 17 -4.20 -13.70 14.83
N MET A 18 -3.57 -12.64 15.35
CA MET A 18 -3.07 -12.65 16.73
C MET A 18 -4.22 -12.63 17.73
N VAL A 19 -5.21 -11.78 17.53
CA VAL A 19 -6.39 -11.68 18.39
C VAL A 19 -7.15 -13.01 18.41
N GLU A 20 -7.42 -13.60 17.24
CA GLU A 20 -8.12 -14.90 17.12
C GLU A 20 -7.39 -16.04 17.83
N ARG A 21 -6.05 -16.05 17.86
CA ARG A 21 -5.29 -17.06 18.59
C ARG A 21 -5.33 -16.91 20.11
N GLU A 22 -5.55 -15.69 20.58
CA GLU A 22 -5.50 -15.37 22.01
C GLU A 22 -6.87 -15.26 22.66
N THR A 23 -7.96 -15.21 21.87
CA THR A 23 -9.34 -15.15 22.34
C THR A 23 -10.05 -16.48 22.12
N ALA A 24 -10.88 -16.91 23.08
CA ALA A 24 -11.72 -18.10 22.94
C ALA A 24 -13.03 -17.76 22.20
N GLU A 25 -13.63 -18.74 21.52
CA GLU A 25 -14.87 -18.55 20.75
C GLU A 25 -16.08 -18.05 21.56
N ASP A 26 -16.11 -18.33 22.87
CA ASP A 26 -17.18 -17.95 23.79
C ASP A 26 -16.89 -16.65 24.57
N GLU A 27 -15.75 -15.97 24.33
CA GLU A 27 -15.42 -14.72 24.98
C GLU A 27 -16.28 -13.56 24.46
N ARG A 28 -16.73 -12.72 25.37
CA ARG A 28 -17.42 -11.48 25.02
C ARG A 28 -16.42 -10.40 24.63
N SER A 29 -16.25 -10.20 23.33
CA SER A 29 -15.43 -9.14 22.76
C SER A 29 -16.28 -7.94 22.37
N VAL A 30 -15.78 -6.73 22.59
CA VAL A 30 -16.38 -5.45 22.16
C VAL A 30 -15.41 -4.63 21.33
N THR A 31 -15.95 -3.73 20.50
CA THR A 31 -15.14 -2.79 19.72
C THR A 31 -15.05 -1.43 20.42
N TYR A 32 -14.03 -0.65 20.07
CA TYR A 32 -13.93 0.73 20.59
C TYR A 32 -15.10 1.62 20.17
N LEU A 33 -15.67 1.41 18.99
CA LEU A 33 -16.85 2.14 18.53
C LEU A 33 -18.09 1.86 19.40
N GLU A 34 -18.25 0.64 19.90
CA GLU A 34 -19.29 0.32 20.88
C GLU A 34 -19.10 1.08 22.18
N SER A 35 -17.87 1.20 22.70
CA SER A 35 -17.59 1.98 23.91
C SER A 35 -17.91 3.45 23.73
N ILE A 36 -17.62 4.06 22.57
CA ILE A 36 -18.00 5.43 22.26
C ILE A 36 -19.52 5.58 22.20
N HIS A 37 -20.21 4.63 21.58
CA HIS A 37 -21.68 4.65 21.49
C HIS A 37 -22.32 4.61 22.88
N VAL A 38 -21.86 3.70 23.73
CA VAL A 38 -22.31 3.59 25.13
C VAL A 38 -22.00 4.88 25.92
N ALA A 39 -20.81 5.47 25.75
CA ALA A 39 -20.47 6.75 26.40
C ALA A 39 -21.39 7.88 25.98
N ARG A 40 -21.76 7.97 24.69
CA ARG A 40 -22.74 8.97 24.20
C ARG A 40 -24.11 8.80 24.79
N ILE A 41 -24.61 7.57 24.87
CA ILE A 41 -25.91 7.27 25.50
C ILE A 41 -25.87 7.68 26.96
N LYS A 42 -24.87 7.27 27.73
CA LYS A 42 -24.69 7.64 29.15
C LYS A 42 -24.65 9.17 29.33
N SER A 43 -24.01 9.91 28.43
CA SER A 43 -23.93 11.37 28.48
C SER A 43 -25.27 12.05 28.17
N SER A 44 -26.08 11.52 27.25
CA SER A 44 -27.41 12.04 26.96
C SER A 44 -28.41 11.78 28.10
N ASP A 45 -28.27 10.65 28.78
CA ASP A 45 -29.10 10.25 29.91
C ASP A 45 -28.81 11.08 31.20
N LEU A 46 -27.56 11.57 31.37
CA LEU A 46 -27.21 12.50 32.46
C LEU A 46 -27.96 13.83 32.40
N ILE A 47 -28.51 14.21 31.23
CA ILE A 47 -29.36 15.40 31.07
C ILE A 47 -30.79 15.16 31.61
N THR A 48 -31.24 13.92 31.68
CA THR A 48 -32.50 13.46 32.24
C THR A 48 -32.31 12.91 33.67
N ARG A 49 -32.21 13.73 34.64
CA ARG A 49 -32.05 13.66 36.13
C ARG A 49 -32.21 12.34 36.91
N ASP A 50 -32.29 11.14 36.31
CA ASP A 50 -32.63 9.87 36.99
C ASP A 50 -31.66 8.71 36.74
N LEU A 51 -30.37 8.96 36.48
CA LEU A 51 -29.44 7.87 36.31
C LEU A 51 -28.56 7.58 37.52
N VAL A 52 -28.84 6.45 38.10
CA VAL A 52 -27.86 5.63 38.83
C VAL A 52 -26.77 5.31 37.83
N LEU A 53 -25.53 5.81 38.04
CA LEU A 53 -24.33 5.41 37.27
C LEU A 53 -24.21 3.89 37.39
N LYS A 54 -24.68 3.15 36.40
CA LYS A 54 -24.44 1.72 36.36
C LYS A 54 -22.92 1.52 36.27
N ALA A 55 -22.41 0.62 37.10
CA ALA A 55 -21.02 0.19 37.04
C ALA A 55 -20.66 -0.23 35.58
N PRO A 56 -19.42 -0.01 35.14
CA PRO A 56 -18.97 -0.51 33.86
C PRO A 56 -19.24 -2.00 33.73
N GLU A 57 -19.73 -2.41 32.57
CA GLU A 57 -20.02 -3.82 32.31
C GLU A 57 -18.71 -4.58 32.05
N ARG A 58 -18.53 -5.75 32.68
CA ARG A 58 -17.37 -6.60 32.44
C ARG A 58 -17.43 -7.22 31.05
N VAL A 59 -16.32 -7.09 30.29
CA VAL A 59 -16.10 -7.73 28.99
C VAL A 59 -14.73 -8.40 29.01
N ASP A 60 -14.61 -9.54 28.33
CA ASP A 60 -13.38 -10.31 28.32
C ASP A 60 -12.30 -9.61 27.52
N SER A 61 -12.67 -9.07 26.37
CA SER A 61 -11.74 -8.33 25.52
C SER A 61 -12.36 -7.09 24.84
N CYS A 62 -11.50 -6.14 24.50
CA CYS A 62 -11.83 -5.01 23.63
C CYS A 62 -10.80 -4.93 22.50
N VAL A 63 -11.27 -4.94 21.24
CA VAL A 63 -10.45 -4.90 20.05
C VAL A 63 -10.59 -3.54 19.37
N VAL A 64 -9.46 -2.89 19.11
CA VAL A 64 -9.39 -1.55 18.51
C VAL A 64 -8.52 -1.61 17.26
N HIS A 65 -9.12 -1.42 16.11
CA HIS A 65 -8.41 -1.33 14.84
C HIS A 65 -7.91 0.10 14.57
N ALA A 66 -6.91 0.21 13.73
CA ALA A 66 -6.36 1.51 13.31
C ALA A 66 -7.43 2.45 12.71
N ASP A 67 -8.42 1.90 12.00
CA ASP A 67 -9.50 2.66 11.37
C ASP A 67 -10.51 3.22 12.37
N ASP A 68 -10.66 2.61 13.53
CA ASP A 68 -11.59 3.07 14.57
C ASP A 68 -11.21 4.48 15.07
N PHE A 69 -9.91 4.79 15.06
CA PHE A 69 -9.44 6.12 15.43
C PHE A 69 -9.90 7.21 14.44
N GLY A 70 -10.08 6.85 13.16
CA GLY A 70 -10.59 7.77 12.13
C GLY A 70 -12.02 8.26 12.40
N SER A 71 -12.81 7.50 13.15
CA SER A 71 -14.20 7.84 13.50
C SER A 71 -14.33 8.72 14.75
N VAL A 72 -13.20 9.08 15.38
CA VAL A 72 -13.16 9.80 16.65
C VAL A 72 -12.60 11.21 16.46
N LEU A 73 -13.17 12.21 17.15
CA LEU A 73 -12.67 13.58 17.09
C LEU A 73 -11.30 13.71 17.77
N SER A 74 -10.42 14.54 17.23
CA SER A 74 -9.02 14.69 17.67
C SER A 74 -8.84 15.01 19.17
N HIS A 75 -9.80 15.71 19.77
CA HIS A 75 -9.78 16.05 21.20
C HIS A 75 -10.15 14.87 22.11
N VAL A 76 -10.72 13.80 21.55
CA VAL A 76 -11.14 12.60 22.30
C VAL A 76 -9.98 11.60 22.42
N LEU A 77 -9.04 11.58 21.48
CA LEU A 77 -7.92 10.64 21.47
C LEU A 77 -7.08 10.64 22.77
N PRO A 78 -6.74 11.80 23.38
CA PRO A 78 -6.03 11.79 24.66
C PRO A 78 -6.81 11.17 25.81
N SER A 79 -8.14 11.13 25.71
CA SER A 79 -9.05 10.59 26.72
C SER A 79 -9.45 9.13 26.42
N PHE A 80 -8.77 8.47 25.46
CA PHE A 80 -9.08 7.11 25.01
C PHE A 80 -9.25 6.12 26.18
N ALA A 81 -8.24 6.02 27.06
CA ALA A 81 -8.26 5.11 28.20
C ALA A 81 -9.42 5.43 29.15
N THR A 82 -9.63 6.72 29.47
CA THR A 82 -10.70 7.16 30.37
C THR A 82 -12.10 6.84 29.83
N ILE A 83 -12.33 7.02 28.52
CA ILE A 83 -13.62 6.69 27.90
C ILE A 83 -13.88 5.17 27.99
N LEU A 84 -12.87 4.37 27.69
CA LEU A 84 -12.99 2.92 27.76
C LEU A 84 -13.34 2.46 29.19
N GLU A 85 -12.63 2.95 30.20
CA GLU A 85 -12.86 2.64 31.62
C GLU A 85 -14.24 3.04 32.13
N GLN A 86 -14.78 4.15 31.66
CA GLN A 86 -16.12 4.60 32.03
C GLN A 86 -17.22 3.77 31.40
N THR A 87 -16.92 3.05 30.33
CA THR A 87 -17.91 2.28 29.56
C THR A 87 -17.89 0.81 29.88
N PHE A 88 -16.70 0.22 29.94
CA PHE A 88 -16.49 -1.21 30.17
C PHE A 88 -15.38 -1.47 31.20
N ASP A 89 -15.53 -2.55 31.93
CA ASP A 89 -14.46 -3.18 32.70
C ASP A 89 -13.83 -4.26 31.82
N VAL A 90 -12.68 -3.96 31.21
CA VAL A 90 -12.06 -4.76 30.15
C VAL A 90 -11.03 -5.71 30.73
N GLY A 91 -11.13 -7.01 30.42
CA GLY A 91 -10.10 -8.01 30.73
C GLY A 91 -8.82 -7.77 29.93
N LYS A 92 -8.89 -7.89 28.62
CA LYS A 92 -7.74 -7.70 27.73
C LYS A 92 -8.04 -6.69 26.61
N LEU A 93 -7.16 -5.72 26.45
CA LEU A 93 -7.27 -4.68 25.43
C LEU A 93 -6.27 -4.94 24.30
N TYR A 94 -6.76 -5.05 23.08
CA TYR A 94 -5.95 -5.17 21.87
C TYR A 94 -6.06 -3.91 21.03
N VAL A 95 -4.93 -3.29 20.68
CA VAL A 95 -4.90 -2.01 19.95
C VAL A 95 -3.93 -2.09 18.78
N GLN A 96 -4.45 -1.92 17.57
CA GLN A 96 -3.64 -1.90 16.35
C GLN A 96 -3.24 -0.49 15.95
N ASN A 97 -1.96 -0.26 15.70
CA ASN A 97 -1.38 0.96 15.13
C ASN A 97 -1.94 2.25 15.78
N PRO A 98 -1.89 2.42 17.10
CA PRO A 98 -2.47 3.60 17.75
C PRO A 98 -1.71 4.88 17.38
N PRO A 99 -2.40 6.02 17.23
CA PRO A 99 -1.75 7.33 17.18
C PRO A 99 -0.89 7.58 18.44
N LYS A 100 0.19 8.37 18.30
CA LYS A 100 1.13 8.69 19.40
C LYS A 100 0.43 9.14 20.69
N ARG A 101 -0.65 9.91 20.58
CA ARG A 101 -1.42 10.40 21.74
C ARG A 101 -2.14 9.26 22.47
N VAL A 102 -2.71 8.30 21.73
CA VAL A 102 -3.35 7.12 22.31
C VAL A 102 -2.30 6.20 22.93
N PHE A 103 -1.20 5.94 22.20
CA PHE A 103 -0.08 5.16 22.73
C PHE A 103 0.47 5.75 24.03
N GLY A 104 0.71 7.06 24.07
CA GLY A 104 1.17 7.77 25.27
C GLY A 104 0.17 7.68 26.42
N SER A 105 -1.14 7.82 26.14
CA SER A 105 -2.20 7.69 27.14
C SER A 105 -2.22 6.29 27.75
N LEU A 106 -2.18 5.23 26.91
CA LEU A 106 -2.15 3.85 27.37
C LEU A 106 -0.89 3.56 28.20
N LYS A 107 0.28 3.99 27.72
CA LYS A 107 1.55 3.80 28.44
C LYS A 107 1.57 4.48 29.81
N ALA A 108 0.89 5.61 29.96
CA ALA A 108 0.83 6.36 31.21
C ALA A 108 -0.21 5.79 32.19
N SER A 109 -1.26 5.18 31.64
CA SER A 109 -2.42 4.73 32.44
C SER A 109 -2.34 3.25 32.82
N GLN A 110 -1.72 2.37 32.02
CA GLN A 110 -1.60 0.96 32.34
C GLN A 110 -0.59 0.70 33.45
N PRO A 111 -0.90 -0.22 34.42
CA PRO A 111 0.05 -0.63 35.44
C PRO A 111 1.33 -1.20 34.83
N GLN A 112 2.43 -1.07 35.55
CA GLN A 112 3.71 -1.60 35.09
C GLN A 112 3.65 -3.13 34.94
N GLY A 113 4.02 -3.64 33.74
CA GLY A 113 4.02 -5.08 33.44
C GLY A 113 2.69 -5.62 32.89
N THR A 114 1.69 -4.74 32.64
CA THR A 114 0.40 -5.14 32.03
C THR A 114 0.22 -4.61 30.61
N LEU A 115 1.24 -3.97 30.04
CA LEU A 115 1.25 -3.44 28.66
C LEU A 115 2.36 -4.11 27.85
N ASP A 116 1.97 -4.89 26.86
CA ASP A 116 2.85 -5.49 25.89
C ASP A 116 2.84 -4.68 24.58
N VAL A 117 4.00 -4.52 23.97
CA VAL A 117 4.15 -3.86 22.66
C VAL A 117 4.75 -4.87 21.70
N VAL A 118 3.99 -5.21 20.67
CA VAL A 118 4.33 -6.18 19.65
C VAL A 118 4.52 -5.49 18.31
N HIS A 119 5.63 -5.76 17.65
CA HIS A 119 5.89 -5.31 16.29
C HIS A 119 5.82 -6.50 15.34
N TYR A 120 5.11 -6.33 14.23
CA TYR A 120 5.08 -7.35 13.18
C TYR A 120 6.47 -7.52 12.56
N GLU A 121 6.91 -8.76 12.46
CA GLU A 121 8.18 -9.11 11.83
C GLU A 121 7.97 -9.32 10.32
N TYR A 122 8.34 -8.32 9.54
CA TYR A 122 8.23 -8.41 8.08
C TYR A 122 9.25 -9.39 7.49
N PRO A 123 8.86 -10.17 6.46
CA PRO A 123 9.80 -11.02 5.75
C PRO A 123 10.96 -10.19 5.16
N LEU A 124 12.18 -10.65 5.40
CA LEU A 124 13.38 -10.04 4.83
C LEU A 124 13.75 -10.70 3.50
N ILE A 125 14.50 -9.95 2.68
CA ILE A 125 15.08 -10.49 1.45
C ILE A 125 16.31 -11.31 1.84
N GLU A 126 16.20 -12.62 1.73
CA GLU A 126 17.27 -13.56 2.04
C GLU A 126 17.91 -14.12 0.77
N LYS A 127 19.23 -14.39 0.80
CA LYS A 127 19.97 -14.95 -0.34
C LYS A 127 19.34 -16.22 -0.90
N LYS A 128 18.82 -17.11 -0.03
CA LYS A 128 18.18 -18.36 -0.45
C LYS A 128 16.92 -18.18 -1.29
N ARG A 129 16.25 -17.02 -1.19
CA ARG A 129 15.00 -16.70 -1.93
C ARG A 129 15.26 -15.96 -3.25
N LEU A 130 16.50 -15.55 -3.54
CA LEU A 130 16.79 -14.75 -4.74
C LEU A 130 16.56 -15.53 -6.05
N ASN A 131 16.73 -16.84 -6.06
CA ASN A 131 16.41 -17.66 -7.23
C ASN A 131 14.90 -17.65 -7.48
N ASP A 132 14.09 -17.88 -6.47
CA ASP A 132 12.61 -17.87 -6.58
C ASP A 132 12.11 -16.49 -7.02
N ILE A 133 12.72 -15.41 -6.49
CA ILE A 133 12.43 -14.04 -6.91
C ILE A 133 12.77 -13.83 -8.39
N TYR A 134 13.94 -14.31 -8.83
CA TYR A 134 14.36 -14.17 -10.22
C TYR A 134 13.46 -14.95 -11.17
N ASP A 135 13.14 -16.20 -10.84
CA ASP A 135 12.23 -17.03 -11.63
C ASP A 135 10.85 -16.41 -11.77
N LYS A 136 10.31 -15.83 -10.68
CA LYS A 136 9.03 -15.10 -10.70
C LYS A 136 9.14 -13.83 -11.56
N LEU A 137 10.23 -13.07 -11.48
CA LEU A 137 10.47 -11.91 -12.34
C LEU A 137 10.56 -12.31 -13.82
N GLN A 138 11.16 -13.46 -14.12
CA GLN A 138 11.25 -13.96 -15.50
C GLN A 138 9.89 -14.40 -16.05
N SER A 139 9.03 -14.99 -15.23
CA SER A 139 7.69 -15.43 -15.65
C SER A 139 6.70 -14.27 -15.81
N ASP A 140 6.73 -13.29 -14.89
CA ASP A 140 5.67 -12.30 -14.76
C ASP A 140 5.99 -10.96 -15.44
N VAL A 141 7.27 -10.67 -15.68
CA VAL A 141 7.72 -9.41 -16.31
C VAL A 141 8.34 -9.71 -17.66
N LEU A 142 7.73 -9.21 -18.73
CA LEU A 142 8.22 -9.42 -20.10
C LEU A 142 9.44 -8.53 -20.40
N GLY A 143 10.45 -9.12 -21.03
CA GLY A 143 11.68 -8.42 -21.37
C GLY A 143 12.43 -7.93 -20.13
N GLN A 144 13.15 -6.80 -20.26
CA GLN A 144 13.88 -6.12 -19.18
C GLN A 144 15.00 -6.96 -18.54
N ASP A 145 15.65 -7.84 -19.28
CA ASP A 145 16.62 -8.81 -18.72
C ASP A 145 17.78 -8.12 -18.00
N GLU A 146 18.38 -7.06 -18.59
CA GLU A 146 19.44 -6.27 -17.94
C GLU A 146 18.94 -5.58 -16.67
N GLY A 147 17.69 -5.11 -16.69
CA GLY A 147 17.04 -4.51 -15.53
C GLY A 147 16.81 -5.52 -14.40
N LYS A 148 16.34 -6.74 -14.74
CA LYS A 148 16.15 -7.84 -13.78
C LYS A 148 17.48 -8.28 -13.17
N GLU A 149 18.53 -8.44 -13.98
CA GLU A 149 19.86 -8.79 -13.49
C GLU A 149 20.41 -7.72 -12.54
N SER A 150 20.27 -6.44 -12.89
CA SER A 150 20.69 -5.31 -12.05
C SER A 150 19.89 -5.26 -10.74
N LEU A 151 18.60 -5.58 -10.80
CA LEU A 151 17.74 -5.66 -9.61
C LEU A 151 18.22 -6.81 -8.71
N ILE A 152 18.41 -8.02 -9.23
CA ILE A 152 18.88 -9.17 -8.45
C ILE A 152 20.25 -8.91 -7.82
N ALA A 153 21.17 -8.28 -8.54
CA ALA A 153 22.48 -7.90 -7.99
C ALA A 153 22.32 -6.92 -6.80
N SER A 154 21.38 -5.98 -6.90
CA SER A 154 21.07 -5.03 -5.82
C SER A 154 20.45 -5.73 -4.61
N LEU A 155 19.52 -6.67 -4.82
CA LEU A 155 18.91 -7.48 -3.78
C LEU A 155 19.91 -8.44 -3.12
N TYR A 156 20.84 -9.00 -3.90
CA TYR A 156 21.92 -9.81 -3.35
C TYR A 156 22.82 -9.00 -2.42
N ARG A 157 23.19 -7.77 -2.83
CA ARG A 157 23.96 -6.85 -1.98
C ARG A 157 23.22 -6.57 -0.67
N LEU A 158 21.93 -6.27 -0.74
CA LEU A 158 21.07 -6.03 0.43
C LEU A 158 21.06 -7.24 1.38
N ALA A 159 20.80 -8.44 0.85
CA ALA A 159 20.79 -9.67 1.63
C ALA A 159 22.18 -10.08 2.18
N ALA A 160 23.26 -9.60 1.56
CA ALA A 160 24.64 -9.89 1.99
C ALA A 160 25.14 -8.95 3.08
N MET A 161 24.79 -7.66 2.98
CA MET A 161 25.30 -6.60 3.88
C MET A 161 24.54 -6.51 5.19
N ASN A 162 23.25 -6.94 5.19
CA ASN A 162 22.36 -6.95 6.35
C ASN A 162 22.39 -5.61 7.13
N GLU A 163 22.31 -4.50 6.38
CA GLU A 163 22.28 -3.16 6.98
C GLU A 163 20.90 -2.90 7.56
N GLU A 164 20.83 -2.35 8.79
CA GLU A 164 19.56 -2.03 9.45
C GLU A 164 18.83 -0.80 8.86
N ARG A 165 19.44 -0.09 7.91
CA ARG A 165 18.81 1.04 7.21
C ARG A 165 17.98 0.57 6.01
N PRO A 166 16.97 1.33 5.58
CA PRO A 166 16.23 1.02 4.36
C PRO A 166 17.12 0.98 3.13
N SER A 167 16.75 0.15 2.17
CA SER A 167 17.34 0.17 0.84
C SER A 167 16.43 0.92 -0.12
N VAL A 168 17.03 1.77 -0.97
CA VAL A 168 16.32 2.56 -1.95
C VAL A 168 16.82 2.21 -3.35
N ILE A 169 15.94 1.70 -4.21
CA ILE A 169 16.24 1.37 -5.61
C ILE A 169 15.35 2.22 -6.51
N MET A 170 15.94 2.91 -7.47
CA MET A 170 15.22 3.70 -8.46
C MET A 170 15.08 2.93 -9.76
N PHE A 171 13.83 2.76 -10.23
CA PHE A 171 13.50 2.30 -11.57
C PHE A 171 13.28 3.50 -12.48
N TYR A 172 14.07 3.63 -13.54
CA TYR A 172 13.95 4.74 -14.48
C TYR A 172 13.85 4.24 -15.92
N GLY A 173 13.23 5.03 -16.80
CA GLY A 173 12.99 4.69 -18.20
C GLY A 173 11.57 5.04 -18.64
N PRO A 174 11.17 4.71 -19.89
CA PRO A 174 9.89 5.08 -20.48
C PRO A 174 8.67 4.62 -19.67
N SER A 175 7.53 5.26 -19.89
CA SER A 175 6.28 4.86 -19.23
C SER A 175 5.69 3.61 -19.88
N GLY A 176 5.13 2.69 -19.07
CA GLY A 176 4.42 1.52 -19.56
C GLY A 176 5.30 0.32 -19.92
N VAL A 177 6.57 0.29 -19.49
CA VAL A 177 7.53 -0.78 -19.77
C VAL A 177 7.69 -1.83 -18.66
N GLY A 178 6.83 -1.80 -17.64
CA GLY A 178 6.79 -2.84 -16.59
C GLY A 178 7.38 -2.45 -15.23
N LYS A 179 7.81 -1.18 -14.98
CA LYS A 179 8.39 -0.76 -13.70
C LYS A 179 7.52 -1.08 -12.49
N THR A 180 6.24 -0.70 -12.52
CA THR A 180 5.27 -0.95 -11.44
C THR A 180 4.95 -2.44 -11.31
N GLU A 181 4.89 -3.16 -12.43
CA GLU A 181 4.68 -4.61 -12.45
C GLU A 181 5.84 -5.37 -11.80
N THR A 182 7.07 -4.95 -12.08
CA THR A 182 8.27 -5.50 -11.41
C THR A 182 8.22 -5.29 -9.90
N ALA A 183 7.77 -4.11 -9.45
CA ALA A 183 7.61 -3.83 -8.02
C ALA A 183 6.54 -4.73 -7.37
N ARG A 184 5.40 -4.94 -8.05
CA ARG A 184 4.34 -5.84 -7.59
C ARG A 184 4.83 -7.28 -7.49
N CYS A 185 5.44 -7.77 -8.54
CA CYS A 185 6.01 -9.12 -8.61
C CYS A 185 7.04 -9.35 -7.48
N LEU A 186 7.91 -8.39 -7.23
CA LEU A 186 8.89 -8.45 -6.14
C LEU A 186 8.22 -8.48 -4.76
N SER A 187 7.22 -7.62 -4.52
CA SER A 187 6.49 -7.60 -3.24
C SER A 187 5.84 -8.94 -2.94
N GLU A 188 5.13 -9.52 -3.91
CA GLU A 188 4.51 -10.84 -3.80
C GLU A 188 5.55 -11.95 -3.56
N ALA A 189 6.70 -11.89 -4.24
CA ALA A 189 7.78 -12.87 -4.06
C ALA A 189 8.44 -12.76 -2.67
N VAL A 190 8.54 -11.58 -2.09
CA VAL A 190 9.03 -11.37 -0.72
C VAL A 190 7.97 -11.78 0.31
N GLY A 191 6.71 -11.51 0.04
CA GLY A 191 5.54 -11.85 0.86
C GLY A 191 4.72 -10.62 1.21
N GLY A 192 3.44 -10.66 0.86
CA GLY A 192 2.45 -9.62 1.10
C GLY A 192 2.18 -8.70 -0.10
N GLU A 193 1.09 -7.97 -0.02
CA GLU A 193 0.68 -7.03 -1.05
C GLU A 193 1.60 -5.80 -1.10
N LEU A 194 1.75 -5.24 -2.30
CA LEU A 194 2.57 -4.05 -2.52
C LEU A 194 1.90 -2.80 -1.96
N THR A 195 2.55 -2.15 -1.02
CA THR A 195 2.16 -0.78 -0.63
C THR A 195 2.63 0.19 -1.70
N ARG A 196 1.69 0.81 -2.40
CA ARG A 196 1.96 1.76 -3.49
C ARG A 196 1.46 3.16 -3.14
N VAL A 197 2.33 4.13 -3.23
CA VAL A 197 2.04 5.55 -3.04
C VAL A 197 2.34 6.32 -4.33
N GLN A 198 1.41 7.16 -4.79
CA GLN A 198 1.55 7.91 -6.04
C GLN A 198 1.27 9.40 -5.80
N PHE A 199 2.33 10.19 -5.75
CA PHE A 199 2.24 11.64 -5.46
C PHE A 199 1.71 12.48 -6.61
N SER A 200 1.82 12.00 -7.85
CA SER A 200 1.31 12.73 -9.02
C SER A 200 -0.22 12.94 -9.02
N MET A 201 -0.95 12.16 -8.22
CA MET A 201 -2.40 12.29 -8.06
C MET A 201 -2.81 13.30 -6.97
N MET A 202 -1.85 13.81 -6.19
CA MET A 202 -2.10 14.72 -5.08
C MET A 202 -1.77 16.15 -5.49
N GLN A 203 -2.66 17.10 -5.17
CA GLN A 203 -2.32 18.53 -5.24
C GLN A 203 -1.25 18.85 -4.17
N THR A 204 -0.49 19.93 -4.36
CA THR A 204 0.63 20.27 -3.46
C THR A 204 0.20 20.31 -1.98
N GLN A 205 -0.97 20.85 -1.68
CA GLN A 205 -1.49 20.92 -0.32
C GLN A 205 -1.86 19.53 0.23
N GLU A 206 -2.48 18.69 -0.60
CA GLU A 206 -2.84 17.32 -0.22
C GLU A 206 -1.59 16.46 0.01
N ALA A 207 -0.57 16.60 -0.85
CA ALA A 207 0.70 15.91 -0.68
C ALA A 207 1.42 16.33 0.62
N TYR A 208 1.33 17.62 0.97
CA TYR A 208 1.86 18.11 2.24
C TYR A 208 1.12 17.49 3.42
N GLU A 209 -0.22 17.55 3.44
CA GLU A 209 -1.04 16.98 4.52
C GLU A 209 -0.84 15.45 4.64
N TYR A 210 -0.70 14.76 3.52
CA TYR A 210 -0.45 13.32 3.47
C TYR A 210 0.91 12.95 4.07
N LEU A 211 1.97 13.72 3.76
CA LEU A 211 3.31 13.46 4.26
C LEU A 211 3.51 13.93 5.71
N PHE A 212 3.11 15.14 6.05
CA PHE A 212 3.35 15.70 7.39
C PHE A 212 2.32 15.29 8.43
N GLY A 213 1.23 14.67 7.97
CA GLY A 213 0.07 14.35 8.79
C GLY A 213 -0.84 15.57 8.98
N ALA A 214 -2.11 15.38 8.76
CA ALA A 214 -3.18 16.31 9.05
C ALA A 214 -3.97 15.83 10.29
N GLU A 215 -5.31 15.97 10.27
CA GLU A 215 -6.15 15.29 11.25
C GLU A 215 -5.97 13.77 11.16
N HIS A 216 -5.95 13.10 12.31
CA HIS A 216 -5.73 11.65 12.39
C HIS A 216 -6.79 10.82 11.63
N SER A 217 -7.95 11.40 11.29
CA SER A 217 -9.00 10.80 10.45
C SER A 217 -8.67 10.78 8.96
N LYS A 218 -7.71 11.60 8.50
CA LYS A 218 -7.27 11.62 7.11
C LYS A 218 -6.24 10.54 6.82
N ALA A 219 -6.20 10.12 5.55
CA ALA A 219 -5.13 9.27 5.07
C ALA A 219 -3.78 9.97 5.25
N SER A 220 -2.73 9.22 5.63
CA SER A 220 -1.36 9.73 5.72
C SER A 220 -0.37 8.64 5.33
N PHE A 221 0.80 9.06 4.85
CA PHE A 221 1.86 8.14 4.46
C PHE A 221 2.29 7.25 5.63
N ALA A 222 2.32 7.79 6.86
CA ALA A 222 2.61 7.00 8.04
C ALA A 222 1.59 5.88 8.28
N ARG A 223 0.30 6.12 8.06
CA ARG A 223 -0.74 5.09 8.18
C ARG A 223 -0.55 3.99 7.12
N ASP A 224 -0.27 4.37 5.87
CA ASP A 224 -0.03 3.40 4.80
C ASP A 224 1.22 2.56 5.08
N LEU A 225 2.28 3.18 5.61
CA LEU A 225 3.48 2.46 6.04
C LEU A 225 3.22 1.50 7.22
N LEU A 226 2.36 1.87 8.17
CA LEU A 226 1.97 1.00 9.30
C LEU A 226 1.06 -0.15 8.85
N ALA A 227 0.20 0.09 7.87
CA ALA A 227 -0.75 -0.90 7.36
C ALA A 227 -0.11 -1.86 6.34
N ARG A 228 1.14 -1.64 5.92
CA ARG A 228 1.81 -2.44 4.90
C ARG A 228 1.82 -3.93 5.25
N GLU A 229 1.61 -4.77 4.26
CA GLU A 229 1.73 -6.23 4.40
C GLU A 229 3.12 -6.74 4.02
N SER A 230 3.76 -6.08 3.06
CA SER A 230 5.12 -6.37 2.60
C SER A 230 6.13 -5.32 3.08
N ASN A 231 7.39 -5.74 3.23
CA ASN A 231 8.48 -4.79 3.50
C ASN A 231 9.00 -4.10 2.23
N VAL A 232 8.28 -4.26 1.10
CA VAL A 232 8.53 -3.55 -0.17
C VAL A 232 7.51 -2.44 -0.33
N VAL A 233 7.97 -1.21 -0.46
CA VAL A 233 7.14 -0.01 -0.64
C VAL A 233 7.48 0.65 -1.96
N LEU A 234 6.47 0.86 -2.80
CA LEU A 234 6.60 1.56 -4.07
C LEU A 234 6.16 3.03 -3.94
N ILE A 235 7.08 3.94 -4.22
CA ILE A 235 6.76 5.35 -4.43
C ILE A 235 6.77 5.58 -5.95
N ASP A 236 5.57 5.59 -6.52
CA ASP A 236 5.39 5.65 -7.97
C ASP A 236 5.43 7.10 -8.47
N GLU A 237 6.04 7.30 -9.65
CA GLU A 237 6.23 8.62 -10.27
C GLU A 237 6.97 9.63 -9.35
N PHE A 238 8.05 9.18 -8.70
CA PHE A 238 8.84 10.00 -7.79
C PHE A 238 9.43 11.26 -8.46
N ASP A 239 9.57 11.24 -9.79
CA ASP A 239 9.95 12.41 -10.60
C ASP A 239 8.91 13.56 -10.58
N LYS A 240 7.71 13.30 -10.06
CA LYS A 240 6.63 14.30 -9.89
C LYS A 240 6.54 14.86 -8.47
N VAL A 241 7.28 14.28 -7.53
CA VAL A 241 7.31 14.79 -6.14
C VAL A 241 7.97 16.18 -6.12
N ASP A 242 7.29 17.14 -5.48
CA ASP A 242 7.85 18.47 -5.30
C ASP A 242 9.17 18.40 -4.47
N PRO A 243 10.28 18.94 -4.94
CA PRO A 243 11.55 18.91 -4.21
C PRO A 243 11.49 19.50 -2.80
N ARG A 244 10.53 20.38 -2.51
CA ARG A 244 10.29 20.93 -1.17
C ARG A 244 9.86 19.87 -0.16
N LEU A 245 9.32 18.75 -0.63
CA LEU A 245 8.87 17.63 0.20
C LEU A 245 9.97 16.60 0.45
N TYR A 246 11.13 16.69 -0.20
CA TYR A 246 12.22 15.71 -0.07
C TYR A 246 12.75 15.58 1.36
N ASN A 247 12.64 16.61 2.19
CA ASN A 247 13.09 16.56 3.58
C ASN A 247 12.45 15.43 4.39
N MET A 248 11.20 15.03 4.05
CA MET A 248 10.51 13.92 4.73
C MET A 248 11.14 12.57 4.40
N PHE A 249 11.70 12.45 3.19
CA PHE A 249 12.37 11.22 2.75
C PHE A 249 13.82 11.10 3.24
N TYR A 250 14.46 12.21 3.62
CA TYR A 250 15.85 12.14 4.07
C TYR A 250 15.98 11.30 5.32
N GLN A 251 15.21 11.59 6.35
CA GLN A 251 15.25 10.80 7.58
C GLN A 251 14.78 9.36 7.34
N LEU A 252 13.73 9.19 6.55
CA LEU A 252 13.22 7.86 6.20
C LEU A 252 14.30 6.98 5.55
N PHE A 253 15.03 7.52 4.56
CA PHE A 253 16.02 6.73 3.81
C PHE A 253 17.36 6.59 4.54
N ASP A 254 17.73 7.55 5.40
CA ASP A 254 18.99 7.51 6.16
C ASP A 254 18.87 6.64 7.41
N GLU A 255 17.76 6.76 8.16
CA GLU A 255 17.60 6.18 9.51
C GLU A 255 16.54 5.07 9.54
N GLY A 256 15.70 4.93 8.52
CA GLY A 256 14.57 3.99 8.54
C GLY A 256 13.49 4.40 9.52
N ARG A 257 13.35 5.69 9.81
CA ARG A 257 12.33 6.21 10.70
C ARG A 257 11.50 7.26 9.99
N TYR A 258 10.19 7.12 10.07
CA TYR A 258 9.25 8.08 9.52
C TYR A 258 8.33 8.62 10.61
N VAL A 259 8.34 9.93 10.82
CA VAL A 259 7.56 10.59 11.87
C VAL A 259 6.69 11.68 11.27
N ASP A 260 5.38 11.53 11.38
CA ASP A 260 4.42 12.60 11.10
C ASP A 260 3.82 13.18 12.39
N THR A 261 2.79 14.01 12.28
CA THR A 261 2.09 14.60 13.42
C THR A 261 1.51 13.54 14.37
N ASN A 262 1.00 12.43 13.82
CA ASN A 262 0.21 11.45 14.56
C ASN A 262 0.95 10.13 14.83
N TYR A 263 1.92 9.76 14.01
CA TYR A 263 2.56 8.44 14.03
C TYR A 263 4.08 8.51 14.04
N ASP A 264 4.70 7.43 14.48
CA ASP A 264 6.15 7.19 14.46
C ASP A 264 6.36 5.76 13.97
N VAL A 265 6.94 5.60 12.79
CA VAL A 265 6.99 4.33 12.06
C VAL A 265 8.42 3.87 11.87
N ASP A 266 8.68 2.62 12.27
CA ASP A 266 9.94 1.95 11.99
C ASP A 266 9.90 1.31 10.59
N MET A 267 10.85 1.73 9.75
CA MET A 267 11.02 1.27 8.37
C MET A 267 12.43 0.70 8.14
N ARG A 268 13.15 0.40 9.19
CA ARG A 268 14.44 -0.28 9.07
C ARG A 268 14.25 -1.61 8.33
N ASN A 269 15.22 -1.96 7.50
CA ASN A 269 15.17 -3.13 6.61
C ASN A 269 14.08 -3.09 5.51
N ALA A 270 13.34 -2.00 5.34
CA ALA A 270 12.39 -1.86 4.24
C ALA A 270 13.12 -1.64 2.91
N LEU A 271 12.50 -2.09 1.82
CA LEU A 271 12.91 -1.82 0.46
C LEU A 271 11.97 -0.77 -0.16
N PHE A 272 12.50 0.41 -0.44
CA PHE A 272 11.80 1.43 -1.20
C PHE A 272 12.15 1.33 -2.68
N LEU A 273 11.13 1.18 -3.51
CA LEU A 273 11.24 1.24 -4.96
C LEU A 273 10.69 2.58 -5.43
N LEU A 274 11.49 3.37 -6.12
CA LEU A 274 11.09 4.66 -6.69
C LEU A 274 10.94 4.48 -8.19
N THR A 275 9.78 4.75 -8.79
CA THR A 275 9.68 4.80 -10.25
C THR A 275 9.82 6.23 -10.76
N SER A 276 10.39 6.38 -11.92
CA SER A 276 10.53 7.66 -12.62
C SER A 276 10.54 7.47 -14.13
N ASN A 277 10.26 8.57 -14.85
CA ASN A 277 10.32 8.60 -16.32
C ASN A 277 11.57 9.31 -16.85
N PHE A 278 12.64 9.38 -16.06
CA PHE A 278 13.91 9.91 -16.50
C PHE A 278 14.54 9.02 -17.59
N ASN A 279 15.12 9.66 -18.61
CA ASN A 279 15.77 8.95 -19.72
C ASN A 279 17.19 8.47 -19.38
N SER A 280 17.77 8.94 -18.28
CA SER A 280 19.10 8.54 -17.82
C SER A 280 19.30 8.86 -16.35
N GLU A 281 20.23 8.17 -15.72
CA GLU A 281 20.65 8.42 -14.34
C GLU A 281 21.18 9.86 -14.17
N ALA A 282 21.90 10.39 -15.16
CA ALA A 282 22.38 11.76 -15.15
C ALA A 282 21.23 12.80 -15.15
N SER A 283 20.13 12.52 -15.85
CA SER A 283 18.93 13.37 -15.82
C SER A 283 18.21 13.31 -14.48
N ALA A 284 18.09 12.10 -13.88
CA ALA A 284 17.56 11.91 -12.56
C ALA A 284 18.35 12.69 -11.50
N ARG A 285 19.67 12.55 -11.51
CA ARG A 285 20.58 13.27 -10.59
C ARG A 285 20.43 14.77 -10.67
N ARG A 286 20.28 15.33 -11.89
CA ARG A 286 20.09 16.77 -12.07
C ARG A 286 18.74 17.25 -11.54
N ALA A 287 17.68 16.47 -11.78
CA ALA A 287 16.31 16.84 -11.39
C ALA A 287 16.10 16.73 -9.88
N MET A 288 16.55 15.64 -9.27
CA MET A 288 16.38 15.36 -7.83
C MET A 288 17.38 16.13 -6.96
N GLY A 289 18.48 16.56 -7.54
CA GLY A 289 19.61 17.15 -6.81
C GLY A 289 20.50 16.11 -6.11
N PRO A 290 21.76 16.49 -5.77
CA PRO A 290 22.74 15.57 -5.24
C PRO A 290 22.35 14.98 -3.88
N ALA A 291 21.68 15.76 -3.03
CA ALA A 291 21.30 15.33 -1.69
C ALA A 291 20.28 14.18 -1.71
N MET A 292 19.26 14.27 -2.57
CA MET A 292 18.27 13.19 -2.72
C MET A 292 18.86 11.99 -3.46
N PHE A 293 19.58 12.26 -4.55
CA PHE A 293 20.14 11.20 -5.38
C PHE A 293 21.17 10.33 -4.64
N SER A 294 21.93 10.89 -3.70
CA SER A 294 22.92 10.14 -2.89
C SER A 294 22.30 9.08 -1.97
N ARG A 295 21.01 9.14 -1.71
CA ARG A 295 20.25 8.18 -0.90
C ARG A 295 19.72 6.99 -1.71
N ILE A 296 19.79 7.10 -3.04
CA ILE A 296 19.44 6.00 -3.94
C ILE A 296 20.63 5.03 -3.98
N GLY A 297 20.41 3.83 -3.44
CA GLY A 297 21.45 2.80 -3.33
C GLY A 297 21.75 2.08 -4.64
N ALA A 298 20.77 2.04 -5.57
CA ALA A 298 20.91 1.48 -6.91
C ALA A 298 19.92 2.11 -7.89
N SER A 299 20.30 2.18 -9.16
CA SER A 299 19.45 2.63 -10.26
C SER A 299 19.32 1.53 -11.29
N VAL A 300 18.09 1.13 -11.63
CA VAL A 300 17.76 0.08 -12.57
C VAL A 300 17.10 0.70 -13.80
N HIS A 301 17.70 0.51 -14.96
CA HIS A 301 17.17 1.02 -16.23
C HIS A 301 16.15 0.06 -16.81
N PHE A 302 15.01 0.59 -17.22
CA PHE A 302 13.99 -0.09 -17.99
C PHE A 302 14.00 0.45 -19.41
N CYS A 303 14.25 -0.45 -20.37
CA CYS A 303 14.29 -0.14 -21.79
C CYS A 303 12.90 -0.18 -22.43
N ASP A 304 12.78 0.38 -23.63
CA ASP A 304 11.60 0.13 -24.47
C ASP A 304 11.50 -1.37 -24.77
N LEU A 305 10.26 -1.87 -24.78
CA LEU A 305 9.99 -3.26 -25.12
C LEU A 305 10.27 -3.52 -26.61
N GLY A 306 10.85 -4.67 -26.91
CA GLY A 306 11.03 -5.16 -28.25
C GLY A 306 9.70 -5.50 -28.93
N VAL A 307 9.75 -5.83 -30.21
CA VAL A 307 8.55 -6.16 -30.99
C VAL A 307 7.92 -7.46 -30.48
N ASP A 308 8.74 -8.44 -30.12
CA ASP A 308 8.26 -9.77 -29.68
C ASP A 308 7.52 -9.67 -28.34
N GLU A 309 8.04 -8.89 -27.39
CA GLU A 309 7.36 -8.62 -26.12
C GLU A 309 6.05 -7.85 -26.33
N LYS A 310 6.04 -6.88 -27.25
CA LYS A 310 4.82 -6.15 -27.61
C LYS A 310 3.76 -7.07 -28.20
N VAL A 311 4.16 -8.00 -29.08
CA VAL A 311 3.27 -9.02 -29.65
C VAL A 311 2.71 -9.94 -28.57
N THR A 312 3.52 -10.37 -27.62
CA THR A 312 3.08 -11.16 -26.46
C THR A 312 2.02 -10.41 -25.67
N ILE A 313 2.26 -9.13 -25.33
CA ILE A 313 1.29 -8.29 -24.60
C ILE A 313 -0.01 -8.09 -25.40
N ILE A 314 0.06 -7.94 -26.73
CA ILE A 314 -1.11 -7.83 -27.59
C ILE A 314 -1.95 -9.11 -27.48
N ASN A 315 -1.35 -10.27 -27.62
CA ASN A 315 -2.03 -11.55 -27.58
C ASN A 315 -2.68 -11.79 -26.21
N GLU A 316 -1.94 -11.63 -25.12
CA GLU A 316 -2.44 -11.77 -23.75
C GLU A 316 -3.61 -10.82 -23.48
N HIS A 317 -3.51 -9.57 -23.93
CA HIS A 317 -4.54 -8.59 -23.68
C HIS A 317 -5.82 -8.86 -24.51
N ILE A 318 -5.67 -9.30 -25.76
CA ILE A 318 -6.82 -9.73 -26.58
C ILE A 318 -7.51 -10.93 -25.93
N GLU A 319 -6.77 -11.97 -25.53
CA GLU A 319 -7.32 -13.13 -24.82
C GLU A 319 -8.03 -12.72 -23.52
N PHE A 320 -7.45 -11.80 -22.76
CA PHE A 320 -8.11 -11.26 -21.57
C PHE A 320 -9.44 -10.61 -21.90
N VAL A 321 -9.52 -9.79 -22.95
CA VAL A 321 -10.79 -9.16 -23.38
C VAL A 321 -11.78 -10.22 -23.86
N LEU A 322 -11.35 -11.15 -24.71
CA LEU A 322 -12.18 -12.23 -25.21
C LEU A 322 -12.75 -13.11 -24.10
N SER A 323 -12.01 -13.33 -23.03
CA SER A 323 -12.49 -14.09 -21.85
C SER A 323 -13.65 -13.44 -21.11
N LYS A 324 -13.95 -12.17 -21.36
CA LYS A 324 -15.06 -11.40 -20.76
C LYS A 324 -16.28 -11.29 -21.67
N LEU A 325 -16.16 -11.71 -22.94
CA LEU A 325 -17.22 -11.67 -23.94
C LEU A 325 -18.02 -12.98 -23.96
N ASP A 326 -19.29 -12.91 -24.43
CA ASP A 326 -20.04 -14.09 -24.73
C ASP A 326 -19.52 -14.82 -25.99
N GLU A 327 -20.05 -16.03 -26.28
CA GLU A 327 -19.57 -16.87 -27.37
C GLU A 327 -19.77 -16.22 -28.75
N GLU A 328 -20.86 -15.46 -28.96
CA GLU A 328 -21.19 -14.83 -30.24
C GLU A 328 -20.23 -13.67 -30.54
N ASP A 329 -20.02 -12.79 -29.55
CA ASP A 329 -19.12 -11.67 -29.66
C ASP A 329 -17.66 -12.14 -29.79
N ARG A 330 -17.26 -13.17 -29.02
CA ARG A 330 -15.95 -13.80 -29.12
C ARG A 330 -15.69 -14.35 -30.53
N ALA A 331 -16.59 -15.14 -31.06
CA ALA A 331 -16.48 -15.70 -32.42
C ALA A 331 -16.38 -14.59 -33.48
N THR A 332 -17.10 -13.47 -33.31
CA THR A 332 -17.04 -12.31 -34.20
C THR A 332 -15.65 -11.67 -34.22
N ILE A 333 -15.00 -11.57 -33.08
CA ILE A 333 -13.64 -10.97 -32.99
C ILE A 333 -12.59 -11.95 -33.48
N GLU A 334 -12.65 -13.23 -33.12
CA GLU A 334 -11.72 -14.27 -33.59
C GLU A 334 -11.67 -14.40 -35.12
N GLN A 335 -12.83 -14.17 -35.79
CA GLN A 335 -12.91 -14.13 -37.25
C GLN A 335 -12.50 -12.79 -37.88
N SER A 336 -12.19 -11.79 -37.07
CA SER A 336 -11.85 -10.46 -37.54
C SER A 336 -10.34 -10.31 -37.77
N ASP A 337 -9.94 -9.21 -38.38
CA ASP A 337 -8.55 -8.82 -38.63
C ASP A 337 -7.90 -8.04 -37.46
N VAL A 338 -8.63 -7.85 -36.35
CA VAL A 338 -8.17 -6.98 -35.25
C VAL A 338 -6.83 -7.44 -34.68
N GLN A 339 -6.70 -8.71 -34.33
CA GLN A 339 -5.45 -9.25 -33.76
C GLN A 339 -4.29 -9.11 -34.75
N ALA A 340 -4.48 -9.58 -35.99
CA ALA A 340 -3.46 -9.52 -37.04
C ALA A 340 -2.97 -8.09 -37.28
N TRP A 341 -3.91 -7.13 -37.30
CA TRP A 341 -3.58 -5.73 -37.49
C TRP A 341 -2.71 -5.15 -36.37
N PHE A 342 -3.03 -5.45 -35.10
CA PHE A 342 -2.23 -4.98 -33.96
C PHE A 342 -0.84 -5.63 -33.93
N ILE A 343 -0.72 -6.93 -34.28
CA ILE A 343 0.56 -7.62 -34.38
C ILE A 343 1.43 -6.96 -35.48
N GLU A 344 0.89 -6.75 -36.66
CA GLU A 344 1.62 -6.09 -37.77
C GLU A 344 2.11 -4.68 -37.41
N HIS A 345 1.37 -3.99 -36.55
CA HIS A 345 1.68 -2.63 -36.13
C HIS A 345 2.34 -2.51 -34.74
N ALA A 346 2.73 -3.63 -34.13
CA ALA A 346 3.27 -3.66 -32.76
C ALA A 346 4.45 -2.69 -32.55
N ALA A 347 5.35 -2.59 -33.54
CA ALA A 347 6.51 -1.71 -33.50
C ALA A 347 6.18 -0.21 -33.36
N LYS A 348 4.95 0.22 -33.72
CA LYS A 348 4.51 1.62 -33.67
C LYS A 348 4.06 2.08 -32.29
N TYR A 349 3.97 1.20 -31.31
CA TYR A 349 3.49 1.52 -29.97
C TYR A 349 4.66 1.68 -29.01
N ASP A 350 4.82 2.88 -28.48
CA ASP A 350 5.82 3.20 -27.47
C ASP A 350 5.27 3.03 -26.03
N ASN A 351 3.94 2.95 -25.87
CA ASN A 351 3.29 2.86 -24.57
C ASN A 351 2.23 1.75 -24.56
N MET A 352 2.47 0.73 -23.73
CA MET A 352 1.63 -0.46 -23.64
C MET A 352 0.23 -0.17 -23.08
N ARG A 353 0.07 0.81 -22.20
CA ARG A 353 -1.25 1.22 -21.70
C ARG A 353 -2.11 1.80 -22.83
N THR A 354 -1.51 2.68 -23.63
CA THR A 354 -2.19 3.25 -24.82
C THR A 354 -2.54 2.18 -25.85
N MET A 355 -1.66 1.21 -26.06
CA MET A 355 -1.87 0.08 -26.96
C MET A 355 -3.07 -0.76 -26.48
N LYS A 356 -3.11 -1.17 -25.24
CA LYS A 356 -4.22 -1.94 -24.65
C LYS A 356 -5.56 -1.23 -24.80
N ASN A 357 -5.62 0.07 -24.50
CA ASN A 357 -6.85 0.86 -24.69
C ASN A 357 -7.30 0.90 -26.16
N LYS A 358 -6.36 0.98 -27.11
CA LYS A 358 -6.69 0.96 -28.54
C LYS A 358 -7.19 -0.41 -29.00
N ILE A 359 -6.65 -1.50 -28.46
CA ILE A 359 -7.12 -2.87 -28.71
C ILE A 359 -8.60 -2.98 -28.26
N GLU A 360 -8.90 -2.60 -27.02
CA GLU A 360 -10.25 -2.62 -26.47
C GLU A 360 -11.20 -1.79 -27.34
N MET A 361 -10.82 -0.56 -27.68
CA MET A 361 -11.63 0.31 -28.53
C MET A 361 -11.87 -0.29 -29.93
N ALA A 362 -10.89 -0.98 -30.52
CA ALA A 362 -11.06 -1.63 -31.82
C ALA A 362 -12.02 -2.81 -31.71
N ILE A 363 -11.90 -3.65 -30.69
CA ILE A 363 -12.80 -4.78 -30.42
C ILE A 363 -14.24 -4.28 -30.25
N PHE A 364 -14.49 -3.37 -29.32
CA PHE A 364 -15.86 -2.90 -29.04
C PHE A 364 -16.44 -2.04 -30.17
N LYS A 365 -15.62 -1.34 -30.95
CA LYS A 365 -16.09 -0.67 -32.19
C LYS A 365 -16.54 -1.66 -33.24
N LYS A 366 -15.87 -2.82 -33.38
CA LYS A 366 -16.26 -3.87 -34.30
C LYS A 366 -17.58 -4.49 -33.86
N LEU A 367 -17.73 -4.82 -32.60
CA LEU A 367 -18.97 -5.41 -32.05
C LEU A 367 -20.16 -4.45 -32.10
N SER A 368 -19.94 -3.14 -31.88
CA SER A 368 -21.02 -2.15 -31.94
C SER A 368 -21.40 -1.70 -33.35
N ALA A 369 -20.66 -2.08 -34.39
CA ALA A 369 -20.92 -1.67 -35.76
C ALA A 369 -22.35 -2.02 -36.27
N PRO A 370 -22.92 -3.21 -36.01
CA PRO A 370 -24.29 -3.53 -36.40
C PRO A 370 -25.34 -2.59 -35.78
N ILE A 371 -25.17 -2.20 -34.52
CA ILE A 371 -26.07 -1.29 -33.81
C ILE A 371 -26.06 0.09 -34.47
N ILE A 372 -24.87 0.59 -34.80
CA ILE A 372 -24.69 1.91 -35.44
C ILE A 372 -25.30 1.92 -36.85
N LEU A 373 -25.15 0.81 -37.59
CA LEU A 373 -25.68 0.68 -38.96
C LEU A 373 -27.23 0.55 -38.97
N SER A 374 -27.81 -0.14 -37.98
CA SER A 374 -29.27 -0.25 -37.84
C SER A 374 -29.94 1.09 -37.50
N GLY A 375 -29.28 1.90 -36.59
CA GLY A 375 -29.77 3.22 -36.24
C GLY A 375 -29.71 4.25 -37.36
N ARG A 376 -28.78 4.11 -38.34
CA ARG A 376 -28.70 4.98 -39.51
C ARG A 376 -29.73 4.68 -40.60
N LYS A 377 -30.34 3.48 -40.59
CA LYS A 377 -31.40 3.11 -41.55
C LYS A 377 -32.81 3.53 -41.09
N SER A 378 -32.93 4.07 -39.86
CA SER A 378 -34.21 4.50 -39.26
C SER A 378 -34.41 6.02 -39.33
N VAL A 379 -33.51 6.78 -39.95
CA VAL A 379 -33.59 8.21 -40.24
C VAL A 379 -33.58 8.39 -41.78
#